data_e745b169bf1e64d30a9c3b53793afc0b
#
_entry.id   e745b169bf1e64d30a9c3b53793afc0b
#
_cell.length_a   1.000
_cell.length_b   1.000
_cell.length_c   1.000
_cell.angle_alpha   90.00
_cell.angle_beta   90.00
_cell.angle_gamma   90.00
#
_symmetry.space_group_name_H-M   'P 1'
#
loop_
_entity.id
_entity.type
_entity.pdbx_description
1 polymer ?
#
loop_
_entity_poly.entity_id
_entity_poly.type
_entity_poly.pdbx_seq_one_letter_code
_entity_poly.pdbx_strand_id
1 'polypeptide(L)'
;MSENTEPTADEGSGELSATDASAGYGNQKEYVSRVLPAAIARQREIEQELRSAFSAYIETREIDVVIFEKMPATDLAKAIKEHPRILKALLAACNLAGRALKRDLKIDNIDTYEPTLTSEQANAVAGYLLSFLPEYLEVPTLTQIDRISFIDKEIRKDKGRWEKLVCDALNKFGKTPFKKHKFEAGEQFFELDAASPAKGDVRVGIDVKRIEARQDIHKRCDEIVNKAAKLKSVFQSASFGAVIYYPFTQDHANVLSRLDSPNIDAVVFASGSAETIENAVRLLLAKVEGTQL
;
A
#
# COMPACT_ATOMS: atom_id res chain seq x y z
N MET A 1 -36.91 2.23 -19.51
CA MET A 1 -36.33 1.63 -18.30
C MET A 1 -35.20 0.74 -18.77
N SER A 2 -33.99 1.31 -18.79
CA SER A 2 -32.77 0.60 -19.12
C SER A 2 -32.19 0.05 -17.83
N GLU A 3 -32.23 -1.25 -17.68
CA GLU A 3 -31.52 -1.95 -16.60
C GLU A 3 -29.99 -1.72 -16.80
N ASN A 4 -29.44 -0.90 -15.94
CA ASN A 4 -27.99 -0.87 -15.72
C ASN A 4 -27.60 -2.16 -14.99
N THR A 5 -27.31 -3.20 -15.73
CA THR A 5 -26.54 -4.33 -15.26
C THR A 5 -25.13 -3.84 -15.05
N GLU A 6 -24.77 -3.50 -13.82
CA GLU A 6 -23.36 -3.39 -13.41
C GLU A 6 -22.66 -4.70 -13.77
N PRO A 7 -21.59 -4.67 -14.56
CA PRO A 7 -20.82 -5.88 -14.81
C PRO A 7 -20.23 -6.33 -13.46
N THR A 8 -20.65 -7.48 -13.00
CA THR A 8 -20.12 -8.11 -11.80
C THR A 8 -18.61 -8.22 -11.95
N ALA A 9 -17.86 -7.59 -11.05
CA ALA A 9 -16.40 -7.53 -11.01
C ALA A 9 -15.72 -8.91 -10.81
N ASP A 10 -16.46 -9.99 -11.00
CA ASP A 10 -16.09 -11.35 -10.59
C ASP A 10 -15.59 -12.24 -11.74
N GLU A 11 -15.77 -11.83 -12.99
CA GLU A 11 -15.44 -12.71 -14.12
C GLU A 11 -13.94 -12.82 -14.44
N GLY A 12 -13.11 -11.93 -13.89
CA GLY A 12 -11.65 -11.95 -14.10
C GLY A 12 -10.83 -12.57 -12.98
N SER A 13 -11.44 -12.85 -11.81
CA SER A 13 -10.71 -13.34 -10.63
C SER A 13 -10.49 -14.85 -10.62
N GLY A 14 -11.15 -15.59 -11.51
CA GLY A 14 -11.05 -17.05 -11.57
C GLY A 14 -9.70 -17.62 -12.02
N GLU A 15 -8.82 -16.78 -12.55
CA GLU A 15 -7.49 -17.21 -13.02
C GLU A 15 -6.40 -17.17 -11.94
N LEU A 16 -6.68 -16.55 -10.79
CA LEU A 16 -5.69 -16.48 -9.70
C LEU A 16 -5.82 -17.70 -8.79
N SER A 17 -4.79 -18.52 -8.78
CA SER A 17 -4.70 -19.67 -7.88
C SER A 17 -4.58 -19.25 -6.42
N ALA A 18 -4.82 -20.17 -5.48
CA ALA A 18 -4.58 -19.93 -4.06
C ALA A 18 -3.12 -19.54 -3.76
N THR A 19 -2.17 -20.04 -4.57
CA THR A 19 -0.75 -19.68 -4.50
C THR A 19 -0.54 -18.22 -4.93
N ASP A 20 -1.21 -17.79 -5.97
CA ASP A 20 -1.17 -16.40 -6.43
C ASP A 20 -1.72 -15.45 -5.37
N ALA A 21 -2.81 -15.81 -4.73
CA ALA A 21 -3.37 -15.04 -3.63
C ALA A 21 -2.40 -14.92 -2.45
N SER A 22 -1.62 -15.95 -2.13
CA SER A 22 -0.61 -15.93 -1.06
C SER A 22 0.57 -15.00 -1.37
N ALA A 23 0.82 -14.69 -2.62
CA ALA A 23 1.88 -13.79 -3.05
C ALA A 23 1.47 -12.29 -3.07
N GLY A 24 0.26 -11.96 -2.62
CA GLY A 24 -0.17 -10.56 -2.43
C GLY A 24 -0.90 -9.92 -3.61
N TYR A 25 -1.58 -10.70 -4.42
CA TYR A 25 -2.45 -10.23 -5.50
C TYR A 25 -3.82 -10.91 -5.47
N GLY A 26 -4.76 -10.34 -6.18
CA GLY A 26 -6.15 -10.68 -6.17
C GLY A 26 -7.01 -9.42 -6.26
N ASN A 27 -8.30 -9.59 -6.30
CA ASN A 27 -9.22 -8.47 -6.19
C ASN A 27 -9.41 -8.03 -4.72
N GLN A 28 -10.08 -6.91 -4.52
CA GLN A 28 -10.31 -6.34 -3.18
C GLN A 28 -11.02 -7.33 -2.23
N LYS A 29 -11.98 -8.12 -2.74
CA LYS A 29 -12.74 -9.11 -1.97
C LYS A 29 -11.83 -10.23 -1.44
N GLU A 30 -10.91 -10.71 -2.25
CA GLU A 30 -9.93 -11.74 -1.86
C GLU A 30 -8.94 -11.22 -0.81
N TYR A 31 -8.45 -9.99 -0.99
CA TYR A 31 -7.62 -9.36 0.04
C TYR A 31 -8.34 -9.28 1.39
N VAL A 32 -9.59 -8.79 1.37
CA VAL A 32 -10.40 -8.68 2.59
C VAL A 32 -10.63 -10.06 3.21
N SER A 33 -11.00 -11.09 2.42
CA SER A 33 -11.28 -12.43 2.97
C SER A 33 -10.05 -13.08 3.59
N ARG A 34 -8.84 -12.83 3.08
CA ARG A 34 -7.60 -13.32 3.69
C ARG A 34 -7.25 -12.63 5.01
N VAL A 35 -7.48 -11.33 5.09
CA VAL A 35 -7.11 -10.53 6.26
C VAL A 35 -8.19 -10.58 7.35
N LEU A 36 -9.42 -10.84 6.99
CA LEU A 36 -10.58 -10.78 7.89
C LEU A 36 -10.46 -11.64 9.16
N PRO A 37 -10.00 -12.91 9.11
CA PRO A 37 -9.84 -13.71 10.31
C PRO A 37 -8.88 -13.10 11.33
N ALA A 38 -7.74 -12.58 10.87
CA ALA A 38 -6.75 -11.90 11.71
C ALA A 38 -7.31 -10.58 12.25
N ALA A 39 -8.09 -9.84 11.44
CA ALA A 39 -8.73 -8.61 11.87
C ALA A 39 -9.80 -8.84 12.96
N ILE A 40 -10.55 -9.94 12.89
CA ILE A 40 -11.53 -10.32 13.92
C ILE A 40 -10.82 -10.73 15.22
N ALA A 41 -9.76 -11.52 15.13
CA ALA A 41 -8.96 -11.88 16.30
C ALA A 41 -8.39 -10.63 16.98
N ARG A 42 -7.75 -9.75 16.19
CA ARG A 42 -7.23 -8.48 16.66
C ARG A 42 -8.31 -7.59 17.30
N GLN A 43 -9.52 -7.52 16.74
CA GLN A 43 -10.60 -6.71 17.30
C GLN A 43 -10.92 -7.11 18.75
N ARG A 44 -10.94 -8.41 19.06
CA ARG A 44 -11.19 -8.91 20.41
C ARG A 44 -10.06 -8.55 21.37
N GLU A 45 -8.82 -8.68 20.92
CA GLU A 45 -7.62 -8.29 21.70
C GLU A 45 -7.62 -6.79 22.00
N ILE A 46 -7.87 -5.95 20.99
CA ILE A 46 -7.91 -4.50 21.15
C ILE A 46 -9.05 -4.06 22.07
N GLU A 47 -10.21 -4.72 22.03
CA GLU A 47 -11.30 -4.41 22.95
C GLU A 47 -10.89 -4.66 24.41
N GLN A 48 -10.24 -5.79 24.69
CA GLN A 48 -9.72 -6.10 26.03
C GLN A 48 -8.64 -5.11 26.47
N GLU A 49 -7.71 -4.78 25.58
CA GLU A 49 -6.66 -3.80 25.84
C GLU A 49 -7.22 -2.40 26.14
N LEU A 50 -8.21 -1.94 25.36
CA LEU A 50 -8.87 -0.64 25.59
C LEU A 50 -9.60 -0.60 26.93
N ARG A 51 -10.32 -1.67 27.28
CA ARG A 51 -11.01 -1.76 28.59
C ARG A 51 -10.03 -1.76 29.76
N SER A 52 -8.91 -2.43 29.62
CA SER A 52 -7.85 -2.47 30.61
C SER A 52 -7.13 -1.12 30.74
N ALA A 53 -6.70 -0.56 29.61
CA ALA A 53 -5.95 0.69 29.53
C ALA A 53 -6.75 1.90 30.08
N PHE A 54 -8.05 1.91 29.84
CA PHE A 54 -8.92 3.04 30.17
C PHE A 54 -9.93 2.70 31.27
N SER A 55 -9.71 1.69 32.11
CA SER A 55 -10.65 1.24 33.13
C SER A 55 -11.13 2.35 34.08
N ALA A 56 -10.29 3.32 34.40
CA ALA A 56 -10.63 4.48 35.25
C ALA A 56 -11.41 5.59 34.49
N TYR A 57 -11.50 5.50 33.17
CA TYR A 57 -12.09 6.50 32.28
C TYR A 57 -13.27 5.93 31.46
N ILE A 58 -13.70 4.71 31.75
CA ILE A 58 -14.88 4.10 31.11
C ILE A 58 -16.10 4.43 31.94
N GLU A 59 -17.09 5.03 31.26
CA GLU A 59 -18.45 5.16 31.76
C GLU A 59 -19.34 4.14 31.07
N THR A 60 -20.08 3.34 31.86
CA THR A 60 -21.09 2.43 31.32
C THR A 60 -22.38 3.20 31.14
N ARG A 61 -22.79 3.39 29.89
CA ARG A 61 -24.07 3.94 29.45
C ARG A 61 -24.91 2.80 28.84
N GLU A 62 -25.64 3.02 27.75
CA GLU A 62 -26.13 1.92 26.92
C GLU A 62 -25.00 1.09 26.32
N ILE A 63 -23.89 1.75 26.04
CA ILE A 63 -22.63 1.19 25.56
C ILE A 63 -21.49 1.80 26.40
N ASP A 64 -20.43 1.04 26.63
CA ASP A 64 -19.25 1.55 27.33
C ASP A 64 -18.52 2.59 26.49
N VAL A 65 -18.25 3.74 27.10
CA VAL A 65 -17.56 4.88 26.47
C VAL A 65 -16.29 5.23 27.24
N VAL A 66 -15.22 5.56 26.53
CA VAL A 66 -13.99 6.13 27.10
C VAL A 66 -14.13 7.64 27.10
N ILE A 67 -13.97 8.27 28.27
CA ILE A 67 -14.02 9.73 28.44
C ILE A 67 -12.61 10.30 28.34
N PHE A 68 -12.33 10.98 27.24
CA PHE A 68 -11.03 11.63 27.02
C PHE A 68 -10.95 13.06 27.54
N GLU A 69 -12.09 13.77 27.60
CA GLU A 69 -12.17 15.17 28.06
C GLU A 69 -11.49 15.39 29.42
N LYS A 70 -11.64 14.44 30.34
CA LYS A 70 -11.12 14.52 31.71
C LYS A 70 -9.79 13.79 31.90
N MET A 71 -9.23 13.23 30.82
CA MET A 71 -8.03 12.40 30.89
C MET A 71 -6.76 13.27 30.84
N PRO A 72 -5.92 13.27 31.87
CA PRO A 72 -4.62 13.93 31.82
C PRO A 72 -3.70 13.28 30.76
N ALA A 73 -2.82 14.08 30.17
CA ALA A 73 -1.84 13.56 29.20
C ALA A 73 -0.94 12.46 29.81
N THR A 74 -0.65 12.56 31.10
CA THR A 74 0.14 11.56 31.86
C THR A 74 -0.55 10.20 31.91
N ASP A 75 -1.87 10.18 32.05
CA ASP A 75 -2.64 8.94 32.15
C ASP A 75 -2.82 8.30 30.78
N LEU A 76 -3.04 9.11 29.74
CA LEU A 76 -3.01 8.63 28.37
C LEU A 76 -1.63 8.09 27.97
N ALA A 77 -0.55 8.76 28.40
CA ALA A 77 0.83 8.31 28.18
C ALA A 77 1.09 6.96 28.85
N LYS A 78 0.63 6.80 30.10
CA LYS A 78 0.72 5.54 30.84
C LYS A 78 -0.06 4.44 30.12
N ALA A 79 -1.29 4.70 29.72
CA ALA A 79 -2.13 3.76 28.98
C ALA A 79 -1.44 3.30 27.68
N ILE A 80 -0.91 4.22 26.88
CA ILE A 80 -0.21 3.91 25.62
C ILE A 80 1.06 3.09 25.88
N LYS A 81 1.80 3.38 26.97
CA LYS A 81 3.02 2.69 27.29
C LYS A 81 2.80 1.27 27.81
N GLU A 82 1.79 1.07 28.65
CA GLU A 82 1.44 -0.22 29.25
C GLU A 82 0.64 -1.10 28.26
N HIS A 83 -0.10 -0.48 27.35
CA HIS A 83 -0.95 -1.12 26.34
C HIS A 83 -0.63 -0.60 24.92
N PRO A 84 0.57 -0.84 24.38
CA PRO A 84 1.03 -0.20 23.13
C PRO A 84 0.17 -0.50 21.92
N ARG A 85 -0.59 -1.60 21.91
CA ARG A 85 -1.50 -1.99 20.82
C ARG A 85 -2.64 -1.01 20.60
N ILE A 86 -3.09 -0.30 21.67
CA ILE A 86 -4.19 0.67 21.55
C ILE A 86 -3.81 1.90 20.73
N LEU A 87 -2.50 2.19 20.58
CA LEU A 87 -2.05 3.38 19.86
C LEU A 87 -2.60 3.43 18.43
N LYS A 88 -2.68 2.29 17.73
CA LYS A 88 -3.23 2.26 16.38
C LYS A 88 -4.71 2.60 16.32
N ALA A 89 -5.50 2.13 17.30
CA ALA A 89 -6.91 2.48 17.42
C ALA A 89 -7.09 3.99 17.63
N LEU A 90 -6.29 4.58 18.53
CA LEU A 90 -6.33 6.02 18.81
C LEU A 90 -5.91 6.86 17.60
N LEU A 91 -4.82 6.47 16.92
CA LEU A 91 -4.37 7.14 15.69
C LEU A 91 -5.44 7.08 14.59
N ALA A 92 -6.06 5.92 14.40
CA ALA A 92 -7.13 5.75 13.43
C ALA A 92 -8.36 6.60 13.77
N ALA A 93 -8.73 6.67 15.06
CA ALA A 93 -9.84 7.51 15.53
C ALA A 93 -9.59 9.01 15.29
N CYS A 94 -8.33 9.45 15.43
CA CYS A 94 -7.91 10.82 15.12
C CYS A 94 -7.65 11.07 13.62
N ASN A 95 -7.80 10.06 12.76
CA ASN A 95 -7.40 10.11 11.35
C ASN A 95 -5.93 10.51 11.15
N LEU A 96 -5.05 10.08 12.04
CA LEU A 96 -3.62 10.38 12.03
C LEU A 96 -2.81 9.20 11.48
N ALA A 97 -1.96 9.48 10.49
CA ALA A 97 -1.03 8.47 10.00
C ALA A 97 0.18 8.34 10.94
N GLY A 98 0.61 7.13 11.28
CA GLY A 98 1.80 6.91 12.12
C GLY A 98 3.07 7.59 11.59
N ARG A 99 3.20 7.71 10.26
CA ARG A 99 4.28 8.48 9.63
C ARG A 99 4.27 9.98 9.95
N ALA A 100 3.09 10.56 10.27
CA ALA A 100 3.01 11.96 10.70
C ALA A 100 3.66 12.12 12.08
N LEU A 101 3.35 11.22 13.02
CA LEU A 101 4.00 11.22 14.33
C LEU A 101 5.51 11.02 14.22
N LYS A 102 5.95 10.08 13.36
CA LYS A 102 7.39 9.88 13.11
C LYS A 102 8.04 11.16 12.61
N ARG A 103 7.41 11.90 11.71
CA ARG A 103 7.93 13.17 11.17
C ARG A 103 7.94 14.28 12.22
N ASP A 104 6.84 14.43 12.94
CA ASP A 104 6.59 15.58 13.82
C ASP A 104 7.26 15.39 15.18
N LEU A 105 7.22 14.19 15.74
CA LEU A 105 7.79 13.87 17.06
C LEU A 105 9.19 13.24 16.98
N LYS A 106 9.70 12.92 15.78
CA LYS A 106 11.00 12.26 15.55
C LYS A 106 11.14 10.91 16.27
N ILE A 107 10.04 10.18 16.41
CA ILE A 107 10.00 8.86 17.04
C ILE A 107 10.07 7.79 15.96
N ASP A 108 11.18 7.04 15.92
CA ASP A 108 11.29 5.88 15.03
C ASP A 108 10.43 4.71 15.53
N ASN A 109 10.04 3.84 14.62
CA ASN A 109 9.26 2.62 14.90
C ASN A 109 7.88 2.83 15.53
N ILE A 110 7.34 4.05 15.54
CA ILE A 110 5.99 4.33 16.05
C ILE A 110 4.90 3.75 15.15
N ASP A 111 5.17 3.57 13.85
CA ASP A 111 4.19 3.03 12.88
C ASP A 111 4.20 1.49 12.85
N THR A 112 4.19 0.86 14.01
CA THR A 112 4.05 -0.59 14.23
C THR A 112 2.75 -0.89 14.96
N TYR A 113 2.38 -2.17 15.06
CA TYR A 113 1.20 -2.57 15.85
C TYR A 113 1.47 -2.60 17.36
N GLU A 114 2.72 -2.70 17.75
CA GLU A 114 3.18 -2.75 19.14
C GLU A 114 4.44 -1.88 19.29
N PRO A 115 4.32 -0.54 19.28
CA PRO A 115 5.48 0.33 19.42
C PRO A 115 6.04 0.27 20.84
N THR A 116 7.35 0.17 20.96
CA THR A 116 8.03 0.33 22.24
C THR A 116 8.39 1.79 22.44
N LEU A 117 7.81 2.45 23.46
CA LEU A 117 8.00 3.87 23.74
C LEU A 117 8.68 4.09 25.09
N THR A 118 9.61 5.04 25.15
CA THR A 118 10.08 5.58 26.42
C THR A 118 8.99 6.41 27.09
N SER A 119 9.13 6.73 28.37
CA SER A 119 8.16 7.58 29.08
C SER A 119 8.04 8.97 28.44
N GLU A 120 9.17 9.55 28.00
CA GLU A 120 9.18 10.84 27.30
C GLU A 120 8.44 10.77 25.96
N GLN A 121 8.70 9.72 25.19
CA GLN A 121 8.02 9.50 23.91
C GLN A 121 6.51 9.28 24.10
N ALA A 122 6.11 8.49 25.08
CA ALA A 122 4.71 8.26 25.40
C ALA A 122 4.01 9.56 25.81
N ASN A 123 4.64 10.41 26.62
CA ASN A 123 4.11 11.73 26.99
C ASN A 123 3.97 12.66 25.76
N ALA A 124 4.96 12.68 24.88
CA ALA A 124 4.89 13.48 23.65
C ALA A 124 3.75 13.01 22.74
N VAL A 125 3.59 11.69 22.58
CA VAL A 125 2.50 11.09 21.79
C VAL A 125 1.15 11.40 22.41
N ALA A 126 0.99 11.26 23.73
CA ALA A 126 -0.24 11.55 24.44
C ALA A 126 -0.65 13.02 24.32
N GLY A 127 0.29 13.95 24.53
CA GLY A 127 0.05 15.38 24.37
C GLY A 127 -0.36 15.75 22.93
N TYR A 128 0.26 15.09 21.93
CA TYR A 128 -0.11 15.29 20.55
C TYR A 128 -1.53 14.76 20.25
N LEU A 129 -1.86 13.54 20.71
CA LEU A 129 -3.15 12.90 20.46
C LEU A 129 -4.32 13.60 21.11
N LEU A 130 -4.17 14.10 22.36
CA LEU A 130 -5.26 14.77 23.08
C LEU A 130 -5.84 15.97 22.32
N SER A 131 -5.03 16.62 21.47
CA SER A 131 -5.51 17.72 20.62
C SER A 131 -6.49 17.29 19.52
N PHE A 132 -6.57 16.00 19.24
CA PHE A 132 -7.39 15.43 18.16
C PHE A 132 -8.47 14.46 18.65
N LEU A 133 -8.33 13.97 19.88
CA LEU A 133 -9.33 13.07 20.48
C LEU A 133 -10.60 13.85 20.81
N PRO A 134 -11.80 13.29 20.51
CA PRO A 134 -13.05 13.88 20.94
C PRO A 134 -13.23 13.74 22.45
N GLU A 135 -14.23 14.39 23.00
CA GLU A 135 -14.55 14.31 24.44
C GLU A 135 -14.74 12.88 24.93
N TYR A 136 -15.37 12.05 24.11
CA TYR A 136 -15.55 10.62 24.38
C TYR A 136 -15.65 9.80 23.10
N LEU A 137 -15.38 8.50 23.22
CA LEU A 137 -15.61 7.50 22.16
C LEU A 137 -16.10 6.19 22.76
N GLU A 138 -17.01 5.56 22.05
CA GLU A 138 -17.51 4.22 22.40
C GLU A 138 -16.41 3.18 22.19
N VAL A 139 -16.27 2.24 23.12
CA VAL A 139 -15.29 1.14 22.99
C VAL A 139 -15.53 0.32 21.72
N PRO A 140 -16.77 -0.08 21.36
CA PRO A 140 -17.04 -0.77 20.09
C PRO A 140 -16.66 0.05 18.87
N THR A 141 -16.87 1.36 18.89
CA THR A 141 -16.49 2.26 17.79
C THR A 141 -14.97 2.29 17.61
N LEU A 142 -14.20 2.42 18.70
CA LEU A 142 -12.73 2.37 18.65
C LEU A 142 -12.21 1.04 18.07
N THR A 143 -12.79 -0.09 18.50
CA THR A 143 -12.38 -1.40 18.00
C THR A 143 -12.73 -1.60 16.54
N GLN A 144 -13.87 -1.08 16.08
CA GLN A 144 -14.27 -1.15 14.68
C GLN A 144 -13.38 -0.29 13.79
N ILE A 145 -13.01 0.92 14.22
CA ILE A 145 -12.09 1.80 13.53
C ILE A 145 -10.71 1.12 13.40
N ASP A 146 -10.19 0.52 14.48
CA ASP A 146 -8.93 -0.24 14.44
C ASP A 146 -9.00 -1.38 13.45
N ARG A 147 -10.10 -2.16 13.45
CA ARG A 147 -10.30 -3.28 12.54
C ARG A 147 -10.26 -2.84 11.07
N ILE A 148 -10.96 -1.77 10.73
CA ILE A 148 -10.97 -1.22 9.37
C ILE A 148 -9.57 -0.75 8.97
N SER A 149 -8.90 0.00 9.86
CA SER A 149 -7.53 0.47 9.63
C SER A 149 -6.52 -0.67 9.47
N PHE A 150 -6.68 -1.75 10.26
CA PHE A 150 -5.86 -2.95 10.14
C PHE A 150 -6.04 -3.63 8.78
N ILE A 151 -7.28 -3.86 8.35
CA ILE A 151 -7.59 -4.47 7.05
C ILE A 151 -6.96 -3.65 5.93
N ASP A 152 -7.15 -2.34 5.91
CA ASP A 152 -6.60 -1.46 4.88
C ASP A 152 -5.05 -1.49 4.86
N LYS A 153 -4.42 -1.48 6.03
CA LYS A 153 -2.95 -1.56 6.12
C LYS A 153 -2.41 -2.90 5.61
N GLU A 154 -3.03 -4.02 5.98
CA GLU A 154 -2.58 -5.35 5.53
C GLU A 154 -2.81 -5.55 4.03
N ILE A 155 -3.93 -5.05 3.48
CA ILE A 155 -4.16 -5.04 2.04
C ILE A 155 -3.07 -4.23 1.31
N ARG A 156 -2.73 -3.03 1.78
CA ARG A 156 -1.65 -2.23 1.18
C ARG A 156 -0.30 -2.93 1.24
N LYS A 157 -0.02 -3.63 2.34
CA LYS A 157 1.20 -4.42 2.50
C LYS A 157 1.27 -5.57 1.50
N ASP A 158 0.16 -6.27 1.30
CA ASP A 158 0.07 -7.34 0.31
C ASP A 158 0.24 -6.81 -1.13
N LYS A 159 -0.37 -5.66 -1.45
CA LYS A 159 -0.18 -5.01 -2.74
C LYS A 159 1.27 -4.63 -2.99
N GLY A 160 1.96 -4.10 -1.98
CA GLY A 160 3.39 -3.77 -2.07
C GLY A 160 4.30 -4.99 -2.23
N ARG A 161 3.87 -6.16 -1.79
CA ARG A 161 4.62 -7.41 -1.98
C ARG A 161 4.74 -7.78 -3.46
N TRP A 162 3.69 -7.60 -4.26
CA TRP A 162 3.74 -7.86 -5.69
C TRP A 162 4.76 -6.98 -6.41
N GLU A 163 4.77 -5.68 -6.13
CA GLU A 163 5.75 -4.75 -6.69
C GLU A 163 7.19 -5.17 -6.32
N LYS A 164 7.38 -5.61 -5.08
CA LYS A 164 8.67 -6.14 -4.63
C LYS A 164 9.08 -7.38 -5.42
N LEU A 165 8.19 -8.34 -5.65
CA LEU A 165 8.48 -9.53 -6.44
C LEU A 165 8.89 -9.18 -7.87
N VAL A 166 8.25 -8.18 -8.49
CA VAL A 166 8.66 -7.68 -9.81
C VAL A 166 10.08 -7.09 -9.75
N CYS A 167 10.39 -6.26 -8.77
CA CYS A 167 11.73 -5.69 -8.60
C CYS A 167 12.79 -6.75 -8.31
N ASP A 168 12.46 -7.76 -7.52
CA ASP A 168 13.36 -8.89 -7.23
C ASP A 168 13.62 -9.71 -8.51
N ALA A 169 12.61 -9.95 -9.34
CA ALA A 169 12.75 -10.61 -10.63
C ALA A 169 13.59 -9.79 -11.61
N LEU A 170 13.40 -8.47 -11.68
CA LEU A 170 14.27 -7.57 -12.48
C LEU A 170 15.72 -7.67 -12.05
N ASN A 171 16.00 -7.71 -10.75
CA ASN A 171 17.36 -7.87 -10.23
C ASN A 171 17.93 -9.28 -10.43
N LYS A 172 17.09 -10.31 -10.50
CA LYS A 172 17.49 -11.70 -10.76
C LYS A 172 17.93 -11.93 -12.20
N PHE A 173 17.26 -11.28 -13.16
CA PHE A 173 17.44 -11.57 -14.60
C PHE A 173 18.07 -10.42 -15.39
N GLY A 174 18.11 -9.21 -14.84
CA GLY A 174 18.71 -8.04 -15.50
C GLY A 174 20.23 -8.09 -15.55
N LYS A 175 20.82 -7.52 -16.58
CA LYS A 175 22.28 -7.44 -16.77
C LYS A 175 22.97 -6.59 -15.70
N THR A 176 22.31 -5.59 -15.21
CA THR A 176 22.79 -4.67 -14.17
C THR A 176 21.70 -4.44 -13.12
N PRO A 177 22.07 -4.12 -11.87
CA PRO A 177 21.10 -3.95 -10.78
C PRO A 177 20.09 -2.86 -11.07
N PHE A 178 18.84 -3.15 -10.72
CA PHE A 178 17.71 -2.21 -10.76
C PHE A 178 17.45 -1.64 -9.36
N LYS A 179 17.21 -0.33 -9.28
CA LYS A 179 16.78 0.36 -8.06
C LYS A 179 15.77 1.45 -8.38
N LYS A 180 14.98 1.82 -7.40
CA LYS A 180 14.15 3.03 -7.48
C LYS A 180 15.02 4.22 -7.83
N HIS A 181 14.54 5.02 -8.77
CA HIS A 181 15.29 6.19 -9.25
C HIS A 181 14.36 7.39 -9.38
N LYS A 182 14.81 8.53 -8.84
CA LYS A 182 14.11 9.82 -9.01
C LYS A 182 14.88 10.64 -10.01
N PHE A 183 14.18 11.26 -10.94
CA PHE A 183 14.74 12.18 -11.90
C PHE A 183 13.86 13.42 -12.05
N GLU A 184 14.47 14.49 -12.52
CA GLU A 184 13.81 15.76 -12.75
C GLU A 184 13.63 15.99 -14.25
N ALA A 185 12.44 16.39 -14.67
CA ALA A 185 12.15 16.75 -16.05
C ALA A 185 11.38 18.09 -16.07
N GLY A 186 12.09 19.16 -16.41
CA GLY A 186 11.62 20.53 -16.20
C GLY A 186 11.56 20.86 -14.71
N GLU A 187 10.43 21.36 -14.24
CA GLU A 187 10.22 21.70 -12.82
C GLU A 187 9.55 20.55 -12.02
N GLN A 188 9.44 19.36 -12.58
CA GLN A 188 8.73 18.24 -11.97
C GLN A 188 9.65 17.07 -11.67
N PHE A 189 9.44 16.47 -10.49
CA PHE A 189 10.12 15.23 -10.09
C PHE A 189 9.28 14.00 -10.45
N PHE A 190 9.94 13.02 -11.03
CA PHE A 190 9.37 11.72 -11.39
C PHE A 190 10.13 10.61 -10.65
N GLU A 191 9.43 9.52 -10.36
CA GLU A 191 10.03 8.33 -9.76
C GLU A 191 9.75 7.11 -10.65
N LEU A 192 10.82 6.39 -10.99
CA LEU A 192 10.76 5.06 -11.59
C LEU A 192 10.77 4.01 -10.49
N ASP A 193 9.93 3.00 -10.62
CA ASP A 193 9.89 1.90 -9.66
C ASP A 193 11.16 1.07 -9.72
N ALA A 194 11.76 0.94 -10.92
CA ALA A 194 13.08 0.35 -11.10
C ALA A 194 13.80 1.02 -12.28
N ALA A 195 15.07 1.34 -12.09
CA ALA A 195 15.95 1.87 -13.14
C ALA A 195 17.32 1.20 -13.08
N SER A 196 17.93 1.03 -14.24
CA SER A 196 19.24 0.43 -14.41
C SER A 196 20.10 1.28 -15.36
N PRO A 197 21.40 1.47 -15.08
CA PRO A 197 22.07 1.08 -13.85
C PRO A 197 21.55 1.85 -12.62
N ALA A 198 21.79 1.32 -11.44
CA ALA A 198 21.33 1.90 -10.17
C ALA A 198 21.97 3.27 -9.83
N LYS A 199 23.04 3.63 -10.53
CA LYS A 199 23.77 4.92 -10.42
C LYS A 199 24.21 5.38 -11.80
N GLY A 200 24.25 6.69 -11.99
CA GLY A 200 24.61 7.31 -13.28
C GLY A 200 23.38 7.45 -14.20
N ASP A 201 23.65 7.58 -15.49
CA ASP A 201 22.59 7.78 -16.48
C ASP A 201 21.72 6.54 -16.63
N VAL A 202 20.42 6.74 -16.56
CA VAL A 202 19.44 5.66 -16.73
C VAL A 202 19.51 5.14 -18.17
N ARG A 203 19.69 3.83 -18.31
CA ARG A 203 19.61 3.13 -19.60
C ARG A 203 18.29 2.39 -19.79
N VAL A 204 17.76 1.88 -18.69
CA VAL A 204 16.46 1.18 -18.67
C VAL A 204 15.64 1.72 -17.49
N GLY A 205 14.47 2.24 -17.78
CA GLY A 205 13.48 2.66 -16.79
C GLY A 205 12.27 1.75 -16.83
N ILE A 206 11.83 1.28 -15.68
CA ILE A 206 10.65 0.41 -15.53
C ILE A 206 9.64 1.06 -14.61
N ASP A 207 8.40 1.08 -15.06
CA ASP A 207 7.24 1.44 -14.24
C ASP A 207 6.42 0.18 -13.93
N VAL A 208 6.04 0.02 -12.67
CA VAL A 208 5.28 -1.14 -12.19
C VAL A 208 3.91 -0.66 -11.76
N LYS A 209 2.85 -1.11 -12.42
CA LYS A 209 1.49 -0.63 -12.17
C LYS A 209 0.52 -1.77 -11.87
N ARG A 210 -0.32 -1.54 -10.86
CA ARG A 210 -1.49 -2.36 -10.59
C ARG A 210 -2.73 -1.60 -11.06
N ILE A 211 -3.47 -2.22 -11.98
CA ILE A 211 -4.77 -1.73 -12.46
C ILE A 211 -5.80 -2.77 -12.02
N GLU A 212 -6.47 -2.52 -10.91
CA GLU A 212 -7.39 -3.47 -10.27
C GLU A 212 -8.84 -3.28 -10.66
N ALA A 213 -9.15 -2.15 -11.30
CA ALA A 213 -10.50 -1.84 -11.78
C ALA A 213 -10.45 -1.23 -13.18
N ARG A 214 -11.46 -1.59 -14.02
CA ARG A 214 -11.57 -1.07 -15.39
C ARG A 214 -11.63 0.46 -15.46
N GLN A 215 -12.24 1.09 -14.48
CA GLN A 215 -12.34 2.56 -14.41
C GLN A 215 -10.97 3.26 -14.26
N ASP A 216 -9.95 2.56 -13.74
CA ASP A 216 -8.62 3.14 -13.51
C ASP A 216 -7.70 3.02 -14.75
N ILE A 217 -8.12 2.30 -15.81
CA ILE A 217 -7.28 2.06 -16.99
C ILE A 217 -6.77 3.37 -17.57
N HIS A 218 -7.67 4.34 -17.85
CA HIS A 218 -7.30 5.62 -18.47
C HIS A 218 -6.22 6.32 -17.65
N LYS A 219 -6.49 6.57 -16.39
CA LYS A 219 -5.58 7.27 -15.50
C LYS A 219 -4.22 6.57 -15.41
N ARG A 220 -4.21 5.25 -15.28
CA ARG A 220 -2.96 4.50 -15.12
C ARG A 220 -2.15 4.42 -16.39
N CYS A 221 -2.80 4.28 -17.55
CA CYS A 221 -2.13 4.33 -18.84
C CYS A 221 -1.53 5.72 -19.11
N ASP A 222 -2.27 6.80 -18.82
CA ASP A 222 -1.78 8.17 -18.98
C ASP A 222 -0.56 8.46 -18.09
N GLU A 223 -0.56 7.96 -16.84
CA GLU A 223 0.59 8.05 -15.94
C GLU A 223 1.84 7.38 -16.54
N ILE A 224 1.69 6.18 -17.14
CA ILE A 224 2.78 5.43 -17.77
C ILE A 224 3.32 6.18 -19.00
N VAL A 225 2.42 6.60 -19.91
CA VAL A 225 2.79 7.33 -21.14
C VAL A 225 3.53 8.63 -20.81
N ASN A 226 3.00 9.40 -19.87
CA ASN A 226 3.64 10.64 -19.43
C ASN A 226 5.04 10.38 -18.82
N LYS A 227 5.17 9.37 -17.97
CA LYS A 227 6.44 9.02 -17.34
C LYS A 227 7.48 8.56 -18.38
N ALA A 228 7.07 7.76 -19.37
CA ALA A 228 7.92 7.34 -20.47
C ALA A 228 8.43 8.54 -21.29
N ALA A 229 7.54 9.45 -21.69
CA ALA A 229 7.91 10.66 -22.42
C ALA A 229 8.89 11.54 -21.64
N LYS A 230 8.66 11.71 -20.33
CA LYS A 230 9.55 12.48 -19.45
C LYS A 230 10.91 11.81 -19.27
N LEU A 231 10.95 10.48 -19.13
CA LEU A 231 12.21 9.76 -19.06
C LEU A 231 13.05 10.00 -20.32
N LYS A 232 12.47 9.81 -21.52
CA LYS A 232 13.18 9.99 -22.79
C LYS A 232 13.56 11.45 -23.07
N SER A 233 12.87 12.42 -22.50
CA SER A 233 13.26 13.82 -22.60
C SER A 233 14.55 14.15 -21.83
N VAL A 234 14.85 13.42 -20.77
CA VAL A 234 16.05 13.57 -19.95
C VAL A 234 17.15 12.59 -20.38
N PHE A 235 16.79 11.34 -20.60
CA PHE A 235 17.70 10.26 -20.99
C PHE A 235 17.30 9.74 -22.38
N GLN A 236 17.71 10.43 -23.42
CA GLN A 236 17.27 10.19 -24.81
C GLN A 236 17.46 8.75 -25.29
N SER A 237 18.54 8.10 -24.85
CA SER A 237 18.86 6.71 -25.22
C SER A 237 18.27 5.65 -24.27
N ALA A 238 17.53 6.08 -23.24
CA ALA A 238 16.97 5.13 -22.29
C ALA A 238 15.80 4.36 -22.92
N SER A 239 15.75 3.05 -22.65
CA SER A 239 14.56 2.24 -22.91
C SER A 239 13.58 2.32 -21.75
N PHE A 240 12.29 2.36 -22.06
CA PHE A 240 11.22 2.37 -21.05
C PHE A 240 10.33 1.15 -21.19
N GLY A 241 10.11 0.46 -20.08
CA GLY A 241 9.19 -0.68 -20.00
C GLY A 241 8.16 -0.54 -18.90
N ALA A 242 7.03 -1.21 -19.08
CA ALA A 242 5.97 -1.28 -18.08
C ALA A 242 5.63 -2.73 -17.74
N VAL A 243 5.56 -3.04 -16.44
CA VAL A 243 5.02 -4.30 -15.90
C VAL A 243 3.66 -4.00 -15.29
N ILE A 244 2.61 -4.62 -15.82
CA ILE A 244 1.25 -4.31 -15.45
C ILE A 244 0.57 -5.54 -14.85
N TYR A 245 0.05 -5.40 -13.63
CA TYR A 245 -0.98 -6.29 -13.11
C TYR A 245 -2.33 -5.79 -13.60
N TYR A 246 -3.04 -6.63 -14.36
CA TYR A 246 -4.41 -6.36 -14.78
C TYR A 246 -5.18 -7.67 -14.88
N PRO A 247 -6.17 -7.91 -14.00
CA PRO A 247 -6.81 -9.22 -13.87
C PRO A 247 -7.83 -9.54 -14.99
N PHE A 248 -8.18 -8.55 -15.82
CA PHE A 248 -9.18 -8.74 -16.89
C PHE A 248 -8.47 -9.04 -18.21
N THR A 249 -8.12 -10.30 -18.45
CA THR A 249 -7.31 -10.73 -19.61
C THR A 249 -7.93 -10.38 -20.96
N GLN A 250 -9.25 -10.41 -21.05
CA GLN A 250 -9.99 -10.03 -22.27
C GLN A 250 -9.76 -8.58 -22.69
N ASP A 251 -9.44 -7.70 -21.73
CA ASP A 251 -9.22 -6.28 -21.96
C ASP A 251 -7.73 -5.90 -22.15
N HIS A 252 -6.81 -6.86 -22.14
CA HIS A 252 -5.38 -6.58 -22.31
C HIS A 252 -5.08 -5.84 -23.62
N ALA A 253 -5.79 -6.16 -24.71
CA ALA A 253 -5.67 -5.46 -25.99
C ALA A 253 -6.03 -3.96 -25.87
N ASN A 254 -7.06 -3.63 -25.10
CA ASN A 254 -7.45 -2.24 -24.82
C ASN A 254 -6.38 -1.48 -24.03
N VAL A 255 -5.79 -2.12 -23.03
CA VAL A 255 -4.67 -1.52 -22.27
C VAL A 255 -3.46 -1.31 -23.18
N LEU A 256 -3.10 -2.30 -24.01
CA LEU A 256 -1.99 -2.21 -24.95
C LEU A 256 -2.18 -1.08 -25.96
N SER A 257 -3.39 -0.94 -26.54
CA SER A 257 -3.67 0.14 -27.49
C SER A 257 -3.52 1.56 -26.90
N ARG A 258 -3.74 1.72 -25.60
CA ARG A 258 -3.54 2.99 -24.90
C ARG A 258 -2.08 3.27 -24.56
N LEU A 259 -1.27 2.24 -24.50
CA LEU A 259 0.18 2.30 -24.24
C LEU A 259 1.01 2.27 -25.53
N ASP A 260 0.35 2.33 -26.68
CA ASP A 260 1.01 2.46 -27.98
C ASP A 260 1.60 3.87 -28.11
N SER A 261 2.87 3.98 -27.75
CA SER A 261 3.60 5.23 -27.70
C SER A 261 5.05 4.99 -28.13
N PRO A 262 5.65 5.89 -28.94
CA PRO A 262 7.05 5.76 -29.37
C PRO A 262 8.04 5.85 -28.18
N ASN A 263 7.59 6.28 -27.01
CA ASN A 263 8.41 6.37 -25.83
C ASN A 263 8.37 5.11 -24.96
N ILE A 264 7.54 4.12 -25.29
CA ILE A 264 7.39 2.87 -24.55
C ILE A 264 7.94 1.73 -25.41
N ASP A 265 9.02 1.12 -24.98
CA ASP A 265 9.72 0.06 -25.73
C ASP A 265 9.12 -1.32 -25.46
N ALA A 266 8.54 -1.54 -24.28
CA ALA A 266 7.91 -2.80 -23.92
C ALA A 266 6.81 -2.65 -22.87
N VAL A 267 5.73 -3.42 -23.05
CA VAL A 267 4.68 -3.61 -22.06
C VAL A 267 4.49 -5.10 -21.87
N VAL A 268 4.43 -5.54 -20.60
CA VAL A 268 4.15 -6.92 -20.23
C VAL A 268 3.11 -6.97 -19.13
N PHE A 269 2.28 -8.01 -19.18
CA PHE A 269 1.34 -8.30 -18.10
C PHE A 269 1.91 -9.41 -17.22
N ALA A 270 1.87 -9.21 -15.92
CA ALA A 270 2.22 -10.22 -14.94
C ALA A 270 1.01 -10.45 -14.04
N SER A 271 0.54 -11.69 -13.99
CA SER A 271 -0.48 -12.08 -13.03
C SER A 271 0.15 -12.25 -11.64
N GLY A 272 -0.45 -13.03 -10.88
CA GLY A 272 -0.16 -13.19 -9.53
C GLY A 272 0.98 -14.13 -9.18
N SER A 273 1.31 -15.19 -9.87
CA SER A 273 2.34 -16.13 -9.45
C SER A 273 3.77 -15.63 -9.67
N ALA A 274 4.71 -16.08 -8.84
CA ALA A 274 6.12 -15.78 -9.01
C ALA A 274 6.61 -16.20 -10.41
N GLU A 275 6.11 -17.32 -10.92
CA GLU A 275 6.45 -17.84 -12.26
C GLU A 275 6.00 -16.88 -13.36
N THR A 276 4.75 -16.41 -13.31
CA THR A 276 4.23 -15.48 -14.32
C THR A 276 4.95 -14.13 -14.28
N ILE A 277 5.34 -13.66 -13.07
CA ILE A 277 6.16 -12.48 -12.91
C ILE A 277 7.54 -12.68 -13.53
N GLU A 278 8.21 -13.78 -13.23
CA GLU A 278 9.54 -14.07 -13.79
C GLU A 278 9.51 -14.18 -15.32
N ASN A 279 8.50 -14.86 -15.88
CA ASN A 279 8.32 -14.98 -17.33
C ASN A 279 8.05 -13.60 -17.97
N ALA A 280 7.17 -12.80 -17.41
CA ALA A 280 6.90 -11.44 -17.88
C ALA A 280 8.14 -10.56 -17.84
N VAL A 281 8.90 -10.62 -16.74
CA VAL A 281 10.14 -9.86 -16.59
C VAL A 281 11.20 -10.28 -17.59
N ARG A 282 11.38 -11.58 -17.87
CA ARG A 282 12.31 -12.06 -18.91
C ARG A 282 11.93 -11.52 -20.28
N LEU A 283 10.65 -11.57 -20.66
CA LEU A 283 10.15 -11.01 -21.91
C LEU A 283 10.38 -9.49 -22.00
N LEU A 284 10.16 -8.78 -20.90
CA LEU A 284 10.43 -7.34 -20.83
C LEU A 284 11.92 -7.04 -21.07
N LEU A 285 12.79 -7.70 -20.32
CA LEU A 285 14.25 -7.48 -20.39
C LEU A 285 14.81 -7.85 -21.75
N ALA A 286 14.29 -8.88 -22.40
CA ALA A 286 14.67 -9.22 -23.79
C ALA A 286 14.42 -8.05 -24.75
N LYS A 287 13.35 -7.28 -24.55
CA LYS A 287 13.01 -6.14 -25.41
C LYS A 287 13.80 -4.87 -25.02
N VAL A 288 13.91 -4.56 -23.72
CA VAL A 288 14.51 -3.29 -23.28
C VAL A 288 16.04 -3.34 -23.12
N GLU A 289 16.64 -4.52 -22.95
CA GLU A 289 18.09 -4.71 -22.84
C GLU A 289 18.69 -5.40 -24.08
N GLY A 290 17.87 -5.81 -25.06
CA GLY A 290 18.32 -6.56 -26.22
C GLY A 290 18.93 -7.92 -25.85
N THR A 291 18.40 -8.59 -24.83
CA THR A 291 18.86 -9.91 -24.40
C THR A 291 18.19 -10.98 -25.23
N GLN A 292 18.93 -11.92 -25.80
CA GLN A 292 18.33 -13.12 -26.41
C GLN A 292 17.66 -13.97 -25.31
N LEU A 293 16.43 -14.42 -25.57
CA LEU A 293 15.65 -15.31 -24.70
C LEU A 293 16.24 -16.72 -24.67
#